data_c1608ff0bc4abaa2d44012650496341c
#
_entry.id   c1608ff0bc4abaa2d44012650496341c
#
_cell.length_a   1.000
_cell.length_b   1.000
_cell.length_c   1.000
_cell.angle_alpha   90.00
_cell.angle_beta   90.00
_cell.angle_gamma   90.00
#
_symmetry.space_group_name_H-M   'P 1'
#
loop_
_entity.id
_entity.type
_entity.pdbx_description
1 polymer ?
#
loop_
_entity_poly.entity_id
_entity_poly.type
_entity_poly.pdbx_seq_one_letter_code
_entity_poly.pdbx_strand_id
1 'polypeptide(L)'
;LVNNAGIPGDMRTPGIESSMKDLQDTMQVNFFGTFELTQALFPLLKQNHGQIANITIPTTPNKLFNPFTYQTSKGAQNIMTSSLAMSFKTDGTPVEIYSVHPGPVSTDLNGNLQADFMQTAEEAATGVVRLITSDEPKQGAFLEVKPAIGN
;
A
#
# COMPACT_ATOMS: atom_id res chain seq x y z
N LEU A 1 10.62 4.96 5.82
CA LEU A 1 9.77 3.85 6.24
C LEU A 1 9.02 3.30 5.03
N VAL A 2 9.08 1.99 4.83
CA VAL A 2 8.27 1.30 3.82
C VAL A 2 7.31 0.37 4.56
N ASN A 3 6.02 0.66 4.51
CA ASN A 3 4.97 -0.18 5.06
C ASN A 3 4.52 -1.18 3.99
N ASN A 4 5.13 -2.36 3.99
CA ASN A 4 4.89 -3.43 3.02
C ASN A 4 4.10 -4.61 3.58
N ALA A 5 4.19 -4.86 4.89
CA ALA A 5 3.51 -6.00 5.52
C ALA A 5 1.99 -5.97 5.28
N GLY A 6 1.43 -7.12 4.97
CA GLY A 6 0.00 -7.24 4.72
C GLY A 6 -0.45 -8.69 4.59
N ILE A 7 -1.74 -8.91 4.81
CA ILE A 7 -2.40 -10.20 4.60
C ILE A 7 -3.56 -10.02 3.62
N PRO A 8 -3.89 -11.05 2.83
CA PRO A 8 -4.91 -10.96 1.80
C PRO A 8 -6.35 -11.00 2.33
N GLY A 9 -6.57 -11.55 3.53
CA GLY A 9 -7.89 -11.93 3.98
C GLY A 9 -8.52 -13.02 3.10
N ASP A 10 -9.82 -13.22 3.22
CA ASP A 10 -10.54 -14.14 2.33
C ASP A 10 -10.85 -13.44 1.00
N MET A 11 -10.12 -13.83 -0.04
CA MET A 11 -10.26 -13.25 -1.39
C MET A 11 -11.42 -13.84 -2.20
N ARG A 12 -12.12 -14.85 -1.71
CA ARG A 12 -13.10 -15.63 -2.49
C ARG A 12 -14.54 -15.43 -2.04
N THR A 13 -14.75 -15.21 -0.75
CA THR A 13 -16.09 -15.01 -0.19
C THR A 13 -16.68 -13.69 -0.66
N PRO A 14 -17.95 -13.67 -1.13
CA PRO A 14 -18.64 -12.43 -1.45
C PRO A 14 -18.62 -11.46 -0.28
N GLY A 15 -18.41 -10.17 -0.53
CA GLY A 15 -18.17 -9.18 0.53
C GLY A 15 -19.23 -9.17 1.63
N ILE A 16 -20.52 -9.32 1.28
CA ILE A 16 -21.61 -9.34 2.27
C ILE A 16 -21.59 -10.59 3.17
N GLU A 17 -20.94 -11.65 2.75
CA GLU A 17 -20.80 -12.91 3.49
C GLU A 17 -19.46 -13.00 4.24
N SER A 18 -18.59 -12.01 4.09
CA SER A 18 -17.31 -11.96 4.80
C SER A 18 -17.52 -12.01 6.31
N SER A 19 -16.73 -12.82 7.00
CA SER A 19 -16.81 -12.88 8.45
C SER A 19 -16.25 -11.61 9.10
N MET A 20 -16.83 -11.22 10.24
CA MET A 20 -16.29 -10.11 11.04
C MET A 20 -14.85 -10.39 11.47
N LYS A 21 -14.52 -11.66 11.73
CA LYS A 21 -13.15 -12.04 12.10
C LYS A 21 -12.16 -11.76 10.96
N ASP A 22 -12.49 -12.15 9.75
CA ASP A 22 -11.61 -11.89 8.59
C ASP A 22 -11.41 -10.39 8.35
N LEU A 23 -12.49 -9.61 8.44
CA LEU A 23 -12.42 -8.16 8.32
C LEU A 23 -11.55 -7.54 9.42
N GLN A 24 -11.73 -7.97 10.68
CA GLN A 24 -10.95 -7.47 11.81
C GLN A 24 -9.48 -7.83 11.68
N ASP A 25 -9.14 -9.07 11.36
CA ASP A 25 -7.76 -9.53 11.21
C ASP A 25 -7.06 -8.78 10.07
N THR A 26 -7.74 -8.64 8.93
CA THR A 26 -7.19 -7.93 7.76
C THR A 26 -6.97 -6.45 8.07
N MET A 27 -7.92 -5.79 8.72
CA MET A 27 -7.78 -4.40 9.17
C MET A 27 -6.67 -4.25 10.22
N GLN A 28 -6.55 -5.20 11.16
CA GLN A 28 -5.52 -5.15 12.20
C GLN A 28 -4.12 -5.15 11.59
N VAL A 29 -3.86 -6.01 10.63
CA VAL A 29 -2.53 -6.09 10.00
C VAL A 29 -2.32 -4.95 9.00
N ASN A 30 -3.25 -4.78 8.05
CA ASN A 30 -3.03 -3.91 6.89
C ASN A 30 -3.23 -2.42 7.20
N PHE A 31 -4.00 -2.08 8.23
CA PHE A 31 -4.30 -0.69 8.57
C PHE A 31 -3.80 -0.30 9.96
N PHE A 32 -4.30 -0.92 11.02
CA PHE A 32 -3.92 -0.53 12.39
C PHE A 32 -2.43 -0.71 12.64
N GLY A 33 -1.86 -1.87 12.27
CA GLY A 33 -0.42 -2.12 12.40
C GLY A 33 0.43 -1.13 11.60
N THR A 34 0.02 -0.77 10.40
CA THR A 34 0.67 0.26 9.59
C THR A 34 0.65 1.62 10.29
N PHE A 35 -0.49 1.99 10.87
CA PHE A 35 -0.61 3.26 11.58
C PHE A 35 0.19 3.29 12.88
N GLU A 36 0.12 2.24 13.69
CA GLU A 36 0.90 2.10 14.93
C GLU A 36 2.40 2.20 14.68
N LEU A 37 2.90 1.49 13.66
CA LEU A 37 4.32 1.55 13.30
C LEU A 37 4.72 2.94 12.81
N THR A 38 3.86 3.57 12.00
CA THR A 38 4.08 4.94 11.53
C THR A 38 4.17 5.92 12.70
N GLN A 39 3.26 5.84 13.68
CA GLN A 39 3.30 6.66 14.90
C GLN A 39 4.57 6.41 15.71
N ALA A 40 4.95 5.15 15.92
CA ALA A 40 6.13 4.79 16.70
C ALA A 40 7.43 5.34 16.10
N LEU A 41 7.55 5.35 14.78
CA LEU A 41 8.73 5.84 14.06
C LEU A 41 8.67 7.32 13.69
N PHE A 42 7.51 7.97 13.88
CA PHE A 42 7.31 9.35 13.44
C PHE A 42 8.32 10.36 13.99
N PRO A 43 8.74 10.30 15.28
CA PRO A 43 9.77 11.20 15.79
C PRO A 43 11.08 11.13 15.01
N LEU A 44 11.53 9.91 14.66
CA LEU A 44 12.74 9.69 13.87
C LEU A 44 12.57 10.18 12.43
N LEU A 45 11.41 9.91 11.83
CA LEU A 45 11.09 10.38 10.47
C LEU A 45 11.11 11.90 10.41
N LYS A 46 10.52 12.57 11.39
CA LYS A 46 10.49 14.03 11.48
C LYS A 46 11.89 14.61 11.66
N GLN A 47 12.69 14.03 12.56
CA GLN A 47 14.08 14.45 12.82
C GLN A 47 14.95 14.36 11.55
N ASN A 48 14.72 13.35 10.71
CA ASN A 48 15.55 13.06 9.54
C ASN A 48 14.93 13.53 8.22
N HIS A 49 13.85 14.33 8.25
CA HIS A 49 13.12 14.72 7.05
C HIS A 49 12.79 13.53 6.15
N GLY A 50 12.32 12.46 6.80
CA GLY A 50 12.12 11.17 6.17
C GLY A 50 10.87 11.08 5.30
N GLN A 51 10.67 9.90 4.74
CA GLN A 51 9.50 9.61 3.92
C GLN A 51 8.83 8.29 4.33
N ILE A 52 7.53 8.20 4.08
CA ILE A 52 6.68 7.05 4.37
C ILE A 52 6.05 6.58 3.06
N ALA A 53 6.44 5.42 2.60
CA ALA A 53 5.86 4.76 1.44
C ALA A 53 4.92 3.63 1.90
N ASN A 54 3.64 3.78 1.69
CA ASN A 54 2.63 2.77 1.99
C ASN A 54 2.38 1.92 0.74
N ILE A 55 2.72 0.63 0.80
CA ILE A 55 2.47 -0.30 -0.30
C ILE A 55 1.00 -0.68 -0.30
N THR A 56 0.31 -0.33 -1.36
CA THR A 56 -1.15 -0.40 -1.46
C THR A 56 -1.61 -0.81 -2.86
N ILE A 57 -2.91 -0.72 -3.11
CA ILE A 57 -3.54 -1.01 -4.39
C ILE A 57 -4.53 0.09 -4.77
N PRO A 58 -4.91 0.22 -6.04
CA PRO A 58 -6.11 0.94 -6.42
C PRO A 58 -7.34 0.30 -5.78
N THR A 59 -8.18 1.12 -5.15
CA THR A 59 -9.30 0.61 -4.35
C THR A 59 -10.67 0.78 -5.03
N THR A 60 -10.70 1.14 -6.31
CA THR A 60 -11.93 1.12 -7.11
C THR A 60 -12.32 -0.32 -7.39
N PRO A 61 -13.50 -0.79 -6.92
CA PRO A 61 -13.96 -2.14 -7.17
C PRO A 61 -14.11 -2.43 -8.67
N ASN A 62 -13.71 -3.62 -9.08
CA ASN A 62 -13.89 -4.07 -10.46
C ASN A 62 -14.25 -5.56 -10.51
N LYS A 63 -14.75 -6.04 -11.65
CA LYS A 63 -15.27 -7.40 -11.80
C LYS A 63 -14.17 -8.48 -11.72
N LEU A 64 -12.93 -8.14 -12.03
CA LEU A 64 -11.82 -9.09 -12.08
C LEU A 64 -11.12 -9.22 -10.72
N PHE A 65 -11.17 -8.17 -9.89
CA PHE A 65 -10.52 -8.15 -8.60
C PHE A 65 -11.35 -7.32 -7.61
N ASN A 66 -12.04 -8.01 -6.71
CA ASN A 66 -12.91 -7.39 -5.71
C ASN A 66 -12.88 -8.12 -4.36
N PRO A 67 -11.70 -8.34 -3.76
CA PRO A 67 -11.59 -8.95 -2.43
C PRO A 67 -11.96 -7.93 -1.35
N PHE A 68 -13.15 -8.06 -0.80
CA PHE A 68 -13.79 -7.06 0.05
C PHE A 68 -12.92 -6.61 1.24
N THR A 69 -12.47 -7.56 2.09
CA THR A 69 -11.72 -7.21 3.31
C THR A 69 -10.36 -6.60 2.99
N TYR A 70 -9.68 -7.14 1.98
CA TYR A 70 -8.40 -6.63 1.50
C TYR A 70 -8.53 -5.20 0.94
N GLN A 71 -9.47 -4.98 0.00
CA GLN A 71 -9.69 -3.65 -0.56
C GLN A 71 -10.13 -2.63 0.48
N THR A 72 -10.97 -3.03 1.44
CA THR A 72 -11.38 -2.16 2.54
C THR A 72 -10.18 -1.72 3.37
N SER A 73 -9.28 -2.64 3.72
CA SER A 73 -8.09 -2.33 4.50
C SER A 73 -7.10 -1.42 3.73
N LYS A 74 -6.92 -1.69 2.44
CA LYS A 74 -6.07 -0.86 1.57
C LYS A 74 -6.71 0.50 1.27
N GLY A 75 -8.02 0.56 1.19
CA GLY A 75 -8.77 1.83 1.11
C GLY A 75 -8.56 2.69 2.35
N ALA A 76 -8.62 2.10 3.53
CA ALA A 76 -8.31 2.78 4.78
C ALA A 76 -6.87 3.33 4.78
N GLN A 77 -5.88 2.54 4.31
CA GLN A 77 -4.50 3.02 4.14
C GLN A 77 -4.40 4.21 3.19
N ASN A 78 -5.11 4.18 2.05
CA ASN A 78 -5.07 5.26 1.07
C ASN A 78 -5.67 6.56 1.62
N ILE A 79 -6.77 6.45 2.36
CA ILE A 79 -7.38 7.60 3.05
C ILE A 79 -6.44 8.15 4.13
N MET A 80 -5.85 7.29 4.95
CA MET A 80 -4.86 7.68 5.96
C MET A 80 -3.70 8.45 5.29
N THR A 81 -3.14 7.93 4.22
CA THR A 81 -2.05 8.56 3.47
C THR A 81 -2.42 9.97 3.03
N SER A 82 -3.58 10.13 2.38
CA SER A 82 -4.05 11.43 1.89
C SER A 82 -4.31 12.42 3.03
N SER A 83 -4.92 11.95 4.12
CA SER A 83 -5.23 12.77 5.28
C SER A 83 -3.97 13.24 6.00
N LEU A 84 -3.02 12.34 6.26
CA LEU A 84 -1.75 12.71 6.89
C LEU A 84 -0.90 13.61 6.00
N ALA A 85 -0.88 13.37 4.68
CA ALA A 85 -0.19 14.22 3.74
C ALA A 85 -0.71 15.66 3.78
N MET A 86 -2.02 15.83 3.85
CA MET A 86 -2.66 17.14 3.98
C MET A 86 -2.25 17.82 5.30
N SER A 87 -2.29 17.09 6.42
CA SER A 87 -1.87 17.60 7.73
C SER A 87 -0.40 18.03 7.72
N PHE A 88 0.50 17.18 7.21
CA PHE A 88 1.93 17.49 7.14
C PHE A 88 2.21 18.73 6.30
N LYS A 89 1.50 18.88 5.18
CA LYS A 89 1.60 20.08 4.34
C LYS A 89 1.12 21.33 5.08
N THR A 90 0.00 21.24 5.78
CA THR A 90 -0.60 22.36 6.51
C THR A 90 0.27 22.81 7.68
N ASP A 91 0.82 21.84 8.42
CA ASP A 91 1.60 22.10 9.64
C ASP A 91 3.09 22.36 9.36
N GLY A 92 3.54 22.25 8.11
CA GLY A 92 4.95 22.36 7.75
C GLY A 92 5.80 21.19 8.29
N THR A 93 5.21 20.04 8.52
CA THR A 93 5.91 18.84 8.97
C THR A 93 6.85 18.33 7.87
N PRO A 94 8.17 18.18 8.12
CA PRO A 94 9.14 17.82 7.10
C PRO A 94 9.20 16.31 6.85
N VAL A 95 8.05 15.69 6.61
CA VAL A 95 7.91 14.25 6.29
C VAL A 95 7.01 14.11 5.08
N GLU A 96 7.45 13.38 4.08
CA GLU A 96 6.59 12.97 2.97
C GLU A 96 5.87 11.67 3.29
N ILE A 97 4.61 11.57 2.90
CA ILE A 97 3.83 10.33 2.97
C ILE A 97 3.04 10.15 1.66
N TYR A 98 3.10 8.95 1.10
CA TYR A 98 2.48 8.62 -0.18
C TYR A 98 2.18 7.12 -0.29
N SER A 99 1.32 6.78 -1.24
CA SER A 99 0.96 5.40 -1.59
C SER A 99 1.75 4.93 -2.81
N VAL A 100 2.15 3.65 -2.81
CA VAL A 100 2.81 3.00 -3.95
C VAL A 100 2.07 1.72 -4.29
N HIS A 101 1.59 1.60 -5.51
CA HIS A 101 1.07 0.36 -6.07
C HIS A 101 2.16 -0.35 -6.88
N PRO A 102 2.62 -1.53 -6.43
CA PRO A 102 3.69 -2.25 -7.14
C PRO A 102 3.24 -2.89 -8.45
N GLY A 103 1.94 -2.84 -8.77
CA GLY A 103 1.35 -3.61 -9.86
C GLY A 103 0.96 -5.03 -9.45
N PRO A 104 0.48 -5.85 -10.38
CA PRO A 104 0.23 -7.27 -10.14
C PRO A 104 1.54 -8.02 -9.94
N VAL A 105 1.72 -8.64 -8.78
CA VAL A 105 2.97 -9.33 -8.40
C VAL A 105 2.64 -10.76 -7.98
N SER A 106 3.38 -11.72 -8.49
CA SER A 106 3.30 -13.12 -8.04
C SER A 106 4.05 -13.26 -6.72
N THR A 107 3.31 -13.54 -5.65
CA THR A 107 3.84 -13.69 -4.28
C THR A 107 3.02 -14.70 -3.48
N ASP A 108 3.50 -15.07 -2.31
CA ASP A 108 2.76 -15.92 -1.38
C ASP A 108 1.39 -15.33 -0.99
N LEU A 109 1.25 -14.01 -1.00
CA LEU A 109 0.00 -13.32 -0.66
C LEU A 109 -1.16 -13.75 -1.57
N ASN A 110 -0.89 -14.04 -2.85
CA ASN A 110 -1.87 -14.51 -3.82
C ASN A 110 -1.68 -15.98 -4.24
N GLY A 111 -0.93 -16.75 -3.45
CA GLY A 111 -0.64 -18.16 -3.73
C GLY A 111 0.29 -18.38 -4.92
N ASN A 112 1.19 -17.43 -5.19
CA ASN A 112 2.14 -17.45 -6.30
C ASN A 112 1.46 -17.60 -7.66
N LEU A 113 0.32 -16.92 -7.83
CA LEU A 113 -0.43 -16.89 -9.08
C LEU A 113 0.47 -16.46 -10.25
N GLN A 114 0.38 -17.21 -11.35
CA GLN A 114 1.14 -16.94 -12.58
C GLN A 114 0.19 -16.47 -13.68
N ALA A 115 0.53 -15.37 -14.30
CA ALA A 115 -0.13 -14.85 -15.51
C ALA A 115 0.85 -13.94 -16.26
N ASP A 116 0.69 -13.81 -17.56
CA ASP A 116 1.60 -13.06 -18.43
C ASP A 116 1.76 -11.58 -18.05
N PHE A 117 0.76 -11.02 -17.36
CA PHE A 117 0.78 -9.63 -16.89
C PHE A 117 1.36 -9.46 -15.48
N MET A 118 1.74 -10.55 -14.80
CA MET A 118 2.26 -10.49 -13.44
C MET A 118 3.77 -10.34 -13.43
N GLN A 119 4.24 -9.50 -12.53
CA GLN A 119 5.66 -9.29 -12.28
C GLN A 119 6.18 -10.28 -11.25
N THR A 120 7.47 -10.56 -11.28
CA THR A 120 8.18 -11.18 -10.17
C THR A 120 8.28 -10.19 -8.99
N ALA A 121 8.52 -10.70 -7.79
CA ALA A 121 8.76 -9.86 -6.62
C ALA A 121 9.97 -8.93 -6.81
N GLU A 122 11.02 -9.41 -7.48
CA GLU A 122 12.23 -8.64 -7.76
C GLU A 122 11.97 -7.48 -8.74
N GLU A 123 11.24 -7.72 -9.80
CA GLU A 123 10.85 -6.68 -10.77
C GLU A 123 10.00 -5.60 -10.11
N ALA A 124 9.01 -6.01 -9.34
CA ALA A 124 8.15 -5.08 -8.60
C ALA A 124 8.95 -4.28 -7.56
N ALA A 125 9.82 -4.93 -6.79
CA ALA A 125 10.68 -4.27 -5.81
C ALA A 125 11.62 -3.25 -6.48
N THR A 126 12.21 -3.59 -7.62
CA THR A 126 13.04 -2.66 -8.40
C THR A 126 12.25 -1.43 -8.82
N GLY A 127 11.01 -1.62 -9.28
CA GLY A 127 10.12 -0.51 -9.63
C GLY A 127 9.77 0.37 -8.43
N VAL A 128 9.44 -0.25 -7.29
CA VAL A 128 9.16 0.46 -6.03
C VAL A 128 10.38 1.28 -5.57
N VAL A 129 11.57 0.67 -5.53
CA VAL A 129 12.81 1.37 -5.14
C VAL A 129 13.05 2.58 -6.04
N ARG A 130 12.87 2.45 -7.35
CA ARG A 130 13.02 3.58 -8.29
C ARG A 130 12.07 4.73 -7.96
N LEU A 131 10.83 4.44 -7.61
CA LEU A 131 9.85 5.47 -7.23
C LEU A 131 10.21 6.15 -5.91
N ILE A 132 10.57 5.39 -4.88
CA ILE A 132 10.87 5.97 -3.56
C ILE A 132 12.19 6.74 -3.51
N THR A 133 13.13 6.43 -4.40
CA THR A 133 14.44 7.12 -4.51
C THR A 133 14.48 8.24 -5.54
N SER A 134 13.37 8.48 -6.26
CA SER A 134 13.30 9.59 -7.20
C SER A 134 13.24 10.94 -6.47
N ASP A 135 13.73 12.00 -7.11
CA ASP A 135 13.71 13.37 -6.58
C ASP A 135 12.36 14.08 -6.80
N GLU A 136 11.39 13.41 -7.44
CA GLU A 136 10.07 13.98 -7.68
C GLU A 136 9.28 14.17 -6.37
N PRO A 137 8.57 15.28 -6.19
CA PRO A 137 7.71 15.47 -5.03
C PRO A 137 6.59 14.42 -4.95
N LYS A 138 6.43 13.79 -3.79
CA LYS A 138 5.53 12.65 -3.61
C LYS A 138 4.43 12.87 -2.57
N GLN A 139 4.40 14.01 -1.89
CA GLN A 139 3.47 14.25 -0.79
C GLN A 139 2.02 14.01 -1.19
N GLY A 140 1.37 13.00 -0.60
CA GLY A 140 -0.01 12.62 -0.86
C GLY A 140 -0.26 11.93 -2.21
N ALA A 141 0.80 11.63 -2.97
CA ALA A 141 0.67 10.97 -4.26
C ALA A 141 0.24 9.50 -4.13
N PHE A 142 -0.45 9.01 -5.16
CA PHE A 142 -0.65 7.59 -5.41
C PHE A 142 0.21 7.23 -6.65
N LEU A 143 1.30 6.51 -6.41
CA LEU A 143 2.28 6.17 -7.43
C LEU A 143 2.09 4.71 -7.89
N GLU A 144 2.23 4.47 -9.18
CA GLU A 144 2.13 3.13 -9.76
C GLU A 144 3.45 2.73 -10.42
N VAL A 145 3.93 1.55 -10.06
CA VAL A 145 5.03 0.93 -10.78
C VAL A 145 4.53 0.54 -12.17
N LYS A 146 5.11 1.11 -13.19
CA LYS A 146 4.84 0.68 -14.57
C LYS A 146 5.63 -0.60 -14.82
N PRO A 147 5.00 -1.70 -15.24
CA PRO A 147 5.71 -2.89 -15.68
C PRO A 147 6.73 -2.51 -16.74
N ALA A 148 7.90 -3.13 -16.69
CA ALA A 148 8.84 -3.00 -17.81
C ALA A 148 8.13 -3.58 -19.04
N ILE A 149 7.71 -2.70 -19.96
CA ILE A 149 7.18 -3.13 -21.26
C ILE A 149 8.38 -3.79 -21.95
N GLY A 150 8.32 -5.12 -22.08
CA GLY A 150 9.31 -5.84 -22.88
C GLY A 150 9.35 -5.24 -24.29
N ASN A 151 10.52 -4.82 -24.69
CA ASN A 151 10.79 -4.41 -26.08
C ASN A 151 10.64 -5.60 -27.01
#